data_ead8ccc8dd37015ed48905c4d77de29e
#
_entry.id   ead8ccc8dd37015ed48905c4d77de29e
#
_cell.length_a   1.000
_cell.length_b   1.000
_cell.length_c   1.000
_cell.angle_alpha   90.00
_cell.angle_beta   90.00
_cell.angle_gamma   90.00
#
_symmetry.space_group_name_H-M   'P 1'
#
loop_
_entity.id
_entity.type
_entity.pdbx_description
1 polymer ?
#
loop_
_entity_poly.entity_id
_entity_poly.type
_entity_poly.pdbx_seq_one_letter_code
_entity_poly.pdbx_strand_id
1 'polypeptide(L)'
;MKKTIYLIALLFITCKLSYAQGAYGEKVDEKKAITMQELIKSMTGKEEMITTVSGKVATVCQAEGCWMKMDKGDGTSMMVRMKDHKFFLPKDITGKEAVITGTAKVKTTTVEMLKHFAEDEGKSEDYIASIKEPKTELAFDAIGVTIK
;
A
#
# COMPACT_ATOMS: atom_id res chain seq x y z
N MET A 1 13.22 3.72 -59.31
CA MET A 1 13.53 2.85 -58.18
C MET A 1 13.93 3.64 -56.90
N LYS A 2 13.40 4.86 -56.69
CA LYS A 2 13.73 5.71 -55.52
C LYS A 2 12.49 6.08 -54.66
N LYS A 3 11.32 5.42 -54.88
CA LYS A 3 10.07 5.75 -54.18
C LYS A 3 9.55 4.67 -53.22
N THR A 4 10.27 3.55 -53.05
CA THR A 4 9.83 2.42 -52.22
C THR A 4 10.49 2.33 -50.85
N ILE A 5 11.41 3.23 -50.52
CA ILE A 5 12.21 3.18 -49.29
C ILE A 5 11.55 4.01 -48.15
N TYR A 6 10.60 4.89 -48.44
CA TYR A 6 9.97 5.76 -47.39
C TYR A 6 8.77 5.18 -46.71
N LEU A 7 8.32 3.94 -47.04
CA LEU A 7 7.13 3.35 -46.43
C LEU A 7 7.42 2.42 -45.27
N ILE A 8 8.67 2.16 -44.93
CA ILE A 8 9.05 1.23 -43.81
C ILE A 8 9.39 1.98 -42.51
N ALA A 9 9.54 3.30 -42.56
CA ALA A 9 10.01 4.10 -41.40
C ALA A 9 8.87 4.57 -40.46
N LEU A 10 7.59 4.21 -40.71
CA LEU A 10 6.46 4.77 -39.95
C LEU A 10 5.69 3.74 -39.12
N LEU A 11 6.31 2.65 -38.72
CA LEU A 11 5.69 1.68 -37.81
C LEU A 11 6.47 1.52 -36.50
N PHE A 12 6.95 2.61 -35.92
CA PHE A 12 7.24 2.63 -34.51
C PHE A 12 5.91 2.77 -33.75
N ILE A 13 5.20 1.66 -33.65
CA ILE A 13 4.10 1.50 -32.72
C ILE A 13 4.72 1.70 -31.33
N THR A 14 4.50 2.87 -30.74
CA THR A 14 4.74 3.12 -29.33
C THR A 14 3.79 2.21 -28.55
N CYS A 15 4.27 1.02 -28.23
CA CYS A 15 3.63 0.12 -27.29
C CYS A 15 3.67 0.84 -25.92
N LYS A 16 2.67 1.68 -25.65
CA LYS A 16 2.45 2.16 -24.30
C LYS A 16 2.10 0.93 -23.51
N LEU A 17 3.03 0.45 -22.66
CA LEU A 17 2.71 -0.51 -21.61
C LEU A 17 1.67 0.17 -20.72
N SER A 18 0.41 -0.11 -20.99
CA SER A 18 -0.66 0.19 -20.05
C SER A 18 -0.46 -0.75 -18.87
N TYR A 19 0.23 -0.28 -17.83
CA TYR A 19 0.16 -0.94 -16.54
C TYR A 19 -1.31 -0.92 -16.15
N ALA A 20 -1.93 -2.09 -16.07
CA ALA A 20 -3.29 -2.23 -15.62
C ALA A 20 -3.36 -1.73 -14.16
N GLN A 21 -3.87 -0.52 -13.96
CA GLN A 21 -4.13 0.01 -12.65
C GLN A 21 -5.28 -0.78 -12.03
N GLY A 22 -5.02 -1.43 -10.91
CA GLY A 22 -6.05 -2.10 -10.12
C GLY A 22 -6.71 -1.10 -9.16
N ALA A 23 -8.01 -0.93 -9.25
CA ALA A 23 -8.79 -0.13 -8.30
C ALA A 23 -9.63 -1.05 -7.41
N TYR A 24 -9.57 -0.86 -6.11
CA TYR A 24 -10.22 -1.69 -5.08
C TYR A 24 -10.95 -0.81 -4.07
N GLY A 25 -12.15 -1.19 -3.68
CA GLY A 25 -13.00 -0.40 -2.79
C GLY A 25 -13.57 0.85 -3.45
N GLU A 26 -13.60 1.95 -2.72
CA GLU A 26 -14.12 3.22 -3.21
C GLU A 26 -13.14 3.92 -4.16
N LYS A 27 -13.67 4.83 -4.97
CA LYS A 27 -12.85 5.61 -5.91
C LYS A 27 -11.83 6.48 -5.17
N VAL A 28 -10.57 6.38 -5.57
CA VAL A 28 -9.46 7.17 -5.04
C VAL A 28 -9.24 8.41 -5.92
N ASP A 29 -9.23 9.61 -5.31
CA ASP A 29 -8.80 10.84 -5.98
C ASP A 29 -7.28 11.00 -5.83
N GLU A 30 -6.54 10.48 -6.79
CA GLU A 30 -5.07 10.47 -6.78
C GLU A 30 -4.45 11.88 -6.79
N LYS A 31 -5.19 12.90 -7.27
CA LYS A 31 -4.71 14.29 -7.30
C LYS A 31 -4.58 14.90 -5.91
N LYS A 32 -5.29 14.34 -4.93
CA LYS A 32 -5.25 14.76 -3.52
C LYS A 32 -4.22 13.98 -2.69
N ALA A 33 -3.52 13.04 -3.31
CA ALA A 33 -2.57 12.21 -2.59
C ALA A 33 -1.39 13.01 -2.06
N ILE A 34 -1.17 12.93 -0.76
CA ILE A 34 0.05 13.39 -0.10
C ILE A 34 1.06 12.25 -0.02
N THR A 35 2.33 12.57 0.15
CA THR A 35 3.38 11.58 0.38
C THR A 35 3.30 10.97 1.78
N MET A 36 3.96 9.85 1.99
CA MET A 36 4.06 9.22 3.32
C MET A 36 4.72 10.16 4.34
N GLN A 37 5.76 10.90 3.94
CA GLN A 37 6.45 11.87 4.81
C GLN A 37 5.54 13.04 5.21
N GLU A 38 4.75 13.55 4.27
CA GLU A 38 3.75 14.59 4.56
C GLU A 38 2.66 14.06 5.50
N LEU A 39 2.21 12.81 5.34
CA LEU A 39 1.28 12.18 6.27
C LEU A 39 1.87 12.14 7.69
N ILE A 40 3.07 11.59 7.85
CA ILE A 40 3.74 11.46 9.16
C ILE A 40 3.84 12.84 9.83
N LYS A 41 4.27 13.86 9.10
CA LYS A 41 4.35 15.25 9.59
C LYS A 41 2.97 15.80 9.97
N SER A 42 1.96 15.56 9.15
CA SER A 42 0.60 16.08 9.37
C SER A 42 -0.13 15.41 10.53
N MET A 43 0.29 14.19 10.91
CA MET A 43 -0.25 13.43 12.04
C MET A 43 0.37 13.83 13.39
N THR A 44 1.43 14.66 13.40
CA THR A 44 2.03 15.13 14.65
C THR A 44 0.99 15.87 15.50
N GLY A 45 0.75 15.37 16.72
CA GLY A 45 -0.25 15.92 17.64
C GLY A 45 -1.72 15.65 17.29
N LYS A 46 -1.98 14.76 16.33
CA LYS A 46 -3.33 14.32 15.97
C LYS A 46 -3.51 12.84 16.24
N GLU A 47 -4.71 12.45 16.62
CA GLU A 47 -5.09 11.04 16.82
C GLU A 47 -5.56 10.40 15.51
N GLU A 48 -6.25 11.17 14.64
CA GLU A 48 -6.73 10.69 13.35
C GLU A 48 -6.84 11.81 12.30
N MET A 49 -6.84 11.42 11.02
CA MET A 49 -7.02 12.32 9.88
C MET A 49 -7.54 11.55 8.66
N ILE A 50 -8.61 12.07 8.02
CA ILE A 50 -9.08 11.55 6.73
C ILE A 50 -8.20 12.15 5.63
N THR A 51 -7.61 11.30 4.78
CA THR A 51 -6.69 11.74 3.73
C THR A 51 -6.51 10.70 2.63
N THR A 52 -5.82 11.12 1.57
CA THR A 52 -5.33 10.23 0.50
C THR A 52 -3.80 10.25 0.50
N VAL A 53 -3.18 9.08 0.48
CA VAL A 53 -1.72 8.92 0.62
C VAL A 53 -1.17 8.05 -0.50
N SER A 54 -0.04 8.45 -1.06
CA SER A 54 0.73 7.66 -2.02
C SER A 54 1.98 7.08 -1.38
N GLY A 55 2.35 5.87 -1.79
CA GLY A 55 3.58 5.22 -1.32
C GLY A 55 3.74 3.82 -1.85
N LYS A 56 4.88 3.21 -1.54
CA LYS A 56 5.24 1.87 -2.00
C LYS A 56 4.71 0.79 -1.06
N VAL A 57 4.15 -0.27 -1.63
CA VAL A 57 3.73 -1.46 -0.87
C VAL A 57 4.96 -2.24 -0.42
N ALA A 58 5.17 -2.35 0.88
CA ALA A 58 6.26 -3.13 1.47
C ALA A 58 5.92 -4.63 1.54
N THR A 59 4.68 -4.94 1.93
CA THR A 59 4.16 -6.33 1.96
C THR A 59 2.63 -6.33 1.95
N VAL A 60 2.03 -7.47 1.65
CA VAL A 60 0.58 -7.69 1.63
C VAL A 60 0.26 -9.03 2.29
N CYS A 61 -0.91 -9.13 2.92
CA CYS A 61 -1.41 -10.37 3.51
C CYS A 61 -1.49 -11.48 2.46
N GLN A 62 -0.73 -12.56 2.68
CA GLN A 62 -0.66 -13.70 1.75
C GLN A 62 -1.84 -14.68 1.92
N ALA A 63 -2.57 -14.60 3.04
CA ALA A 63 -3.78 -15.39 3.24
C ALA A 63 -4.95 -14.88 2.37
N GLU A 64 -5.38 -13.63 2.54
CA GLU A 64 -6.58 -13.10 1.89
C GLU A 64 -6.39 -11.72 1.24
N GLY A 65 -5.28 -11.00 1.48
CA GLY A 65 -5.12 -9.62 1.01
C GLY A 65 -5.93 -8.59 1.82
N CYS A 66 -6.29 -8.91 3.07
CA CYS A 66 -7.13 -8.07 3.95
C CYS A 66 -6.37 -6.90 4.61
N TRP A 67 -5.04 -6.90 4.52
CA TRP A 67 -4.16 -5.82 4.94
C TRP A 67 -2.92 -5.75 4.04
N MET A 68 -2.28 -4.61 4.05
CA MET A 68 -0.94 -4.42 3.50
C MET A 68 -0.11 -3.52 4.41
N LYS A 69 1.20 -3.47 4.20
CA LYS A 69 2.09 -2.47 4.80
C LYS A 69 2.65 -1.57 3.72
N MET A 70 2.71 -0.29 3.99
CA MET A 70 3.33 0.71 3.12
C MET A 70 4.62 1.21 3.75
N ASP A 71 5.67 1.33 2.94
CA ASP A 71 6.98 1.82 3.35
C ASP A 71 6.89 3.27 3.83
N LYS A 72 7.48 3.58 4.99
CA LYS A 72 7.57 4.94 5.53
C LYS A 72 8.85 5.67 5.10
N GLY A 73 9.78 4.98 4.43
CA GLY A 73 11.04 5.55 3.98
C GLY A 73 12.15 5.60 5.04
N ASP A 74 11.90 5.12 6.26
CA ASP A 74 12.83 5.05 7.38
C ASP A 74 13.23 3.61 7.76
N GLY A 75 12.95 2.66 6.86
CA GLY A 75 13.13 1.23 7.11
C GLY A 75 12.00 0.59 7.91
N THR A 76 10.97 1.36 8.28
CA THR A 76 9.75 0.87 8.92
C THR A 76 8.55 0.98 7.98
N SER A 77 7.42 0.42 8.35
CA SER A 77 6.21 0.43 7.53
C SER A 77 4.97 0.79 8.34
N MET A 78 3.96 1.33 7.65
CA MET A 78 2.65 1.64 8.19
C MET A 78 1.67 0.51 7.83
N MET A 79 0.95 0.00 8.81
CA MET A 79 -0.13 -0.96 8.61
C MET A 79 -1.33 -0.28 7.96
N VAL A 80 -1.81 -0.86 6.85
CA VAL A 80 -3.01 -0.44 6.14
C VAL A 80 -4.00 -1.59 6.13
N ARG A 81 -5.18 -1.41 6.72
CA ARG A 81 -6.26 -2.40 6.72
C ARG A 81 -7.38 -1.97 5.80
N MET A 82 -7.98 -2.93 5.14
CA MET A 82 -9.20 -2.70 4.38
C MET A 82 -10.35 -2.53 5.36
N LYS A 83 -10.95 -1.34 5.39
CA LYS A 83 -12.01 -0.99 6.35
C LYS A 83 -13.17 -1.98 6.27
N ASP A 84 -13.55 -2.53 7.42
CA ASP A 84 -14.67 -3.47 7.58
C ASP A 84 -14.57 -4.72 6.67
N HIS A 85 -13.35 -5.09 6.20
CA HIS A 85 -13.10 -6.19 5.26
C HIS A 85 -13.97 -6.14 3.98
N LYS A 86 -14.31 -4.92 3.52
CA LYS A 86 -15.22 -4.74 2.37
C LYS A 86 -14.62 -5.12 1.02
N PHE A 87 -13.29 -5.20 0.93
CA PHE A 87 -12.56 -5.61 -0.26
C PHE A 87 -11.20 -6.19 0.10
N PHE A 88 -10.59 -6.89 -0.83
CA PHE A 88 -9.29 -7.55 -0.67
C PHE A 88 -8.35 -7.14 -1.79
N LEU A 89 -7.05 -7.18 -1.52
CA LEU A 89 -6.00 -6.82 -2.47
C LEU A 89 -5.38 -8.08 -3.09
N PRO A 90 -4.86 -7.99 -4.32
CA PRO A 90 -4.05 -9.06 -4.90
C PRO A 90 -2.79 -9.29 -4.07
N LYS A 91 -2.31 -10.55 -4.05
CA LYS A 91 -1.16 -10.95 -3.24
C LYS A 91 0.20 -10.61 -3.90
N ASP A 92 0.20 -10.22 -5.16
CA ASP A 92 1.37 -9.92 -5.99
C ASP A 92 1.67 -8.41 -6.12
N ILE A 93 1.25 -7.60 -5.16
CA ILE A 93 1.41 -6.14 -5.18
C ILE A 93 2.62 -5.63 -4.41
N THR A 94 3.36 -6.48 -3.72
CA THR A 94 4.60 -6.09 -3.03
C THR A 94 5.57 -5.41 -3.99
N GLY A 95 6.09 -4.25 -3.59
CA GLY A 95 7.00 -3.42 -4.39
C GLY A 95 6.32 -2.48 -5.39
N LYS A 96 5.01 -2.59 -5.60
CA LYS A 96 4.24 -1.67 -6.47
C LYS A 96 3.92 -0.37 -5.73
N GLU A 97 3.68 0.69 -6.49
CA GLU A 97 3.12 1.93 -5.95
C GLU A 97 1.63 1.79 -5.70
N ALA A 98 1.16 2.35 -4.59
CA ALA A 98 -0.25 2.40 -4.24
C ALA A 98 -0.67 3.81 -3.85
N VAL A 99 -1.91 4.16 -4.16
CA VAL A 99 -2.59 5.34 -3.62
C VAL A 99 -3.79 4.85 -2.82
N ILE A 100 -3.85 5.24 -1.55
CA ILE A 100 -4.90 4.83 -0.62
C ILE A 100 -5.70 6.02 -0.14
N THR A 101 -7.01 5.87 0.02
CA THR A 101 -7.87 6.87 0.65
C THR A 101 -8.59 6.27 1.85
N GLY A 102 -8.74 7.06 2.92
CA GLY A 102 -9.34 6.59 4.16
C GLY A 102 -8.92 7.39 5.38
N THR A 103 -8.77 6.74 6.51
CA THR A 103 -8.44 7.36 7.79
C THR A 103 -7.07 6.89 8.30
N ALA A 104 -6.13 7.84 8.39
CA ALA A 104 -4.90 7.66 9.16
C ALA A 104 -5.20 7.83 10.65
N LYS A 105 -4.64 6.97 11.51
CA LYS A 105 -4.85 7.02 12.96
C LYS A 105 -3.67 6.48 13.74
N VAL A 106 -3.50 6.96 14.95
CA VAL A 106 -2.57 6.39 15.93
C VAL A 106 -3.25 5.17 16.57
N LYS A 107 -2.64 4.00 16.46
CA LYS A 107 -3.21 2.74 16.95
C LYS A 107 -2.21 1.96 17.80
N THR A 108 -2.68 1.46 18.94
CA THR A 108 -1.95 0.47 19.72
C THR A 108 -2.39 -0.93 19.29
N THR A 109 -1.45 -1.72 18.80
CA THR A 109 -1.66 -3.13 18.43
C THR A 109 -1.21 -4.01 19.59
N THR A 110 -2.10 -4.91 20.03
CA THR A 110 -1.80 -5.82 21.15
C THR A 110 -0.73 -6.84 20.78
N VAL A 111 -0.08 -7.43 21.79
CA VAL A 111 0.92 -8.49 21.60
C VAL A 111 0.34 -9.69 20.80
N GLU A 112 -0.88 -10.10 21.11
CA GLU A 112 -1.58 -11.19 20.41
C GLU A 112 -1.73 -10.88 18.91
N MET A 113 -2.20 -9.68 18.57
CA MET A 113 -2.38 -9.26 17.17
C MET A 113 -1.04 -9.09 16.44
N LEU A 114 0.02 -8.63 17.13
CA LEU A 114 1.35 -8.53 16.54
C LEU A 114 1.92 -9.93 16.22
N LYS A 115 1.70 -10.91 17.08
CA LYS A 115 2.08 -12.31 16.84
C LYS A 115 1.33 -12.89 15.65
N HIS A 116 0.01 -12.70 15.59
CA HIS A 116 -0.80 -13.13 14.45
C HIS A 116 -0.31 -12.55 13.11
N PHE A 117 0.04 -11.27 13.07
CA PHE A 117 0.62 -10.67 11.86
C PHE A 117 1.97 -11.27 11.49
N ALA A 118 2.80 -11.55 12.50
CA ALA A 118 4.10 -12.18 12.28
C ALA A 118 3.96 -13.61 11.73
N GLU A 119 2.96 -14.37 12.18
CA GLU A 119 2.59 -15.69 11.65
C GLU A 119 2.14 -15.58 10.19
N ASP A 120 1.24 -14.65 9.85
CA ASP A 120 0.77 -14.40 8.48
C ASP A 120 1.91 -13.95 7.52
N GLU A 121 2.93 -13.30 8.07
CA GLU A 121 4.15 -12.92 7.33
C GLU A 121 5.17 -14.08 7.22
N GLY A 122 4.91 -15.21 7.83
CA GLY A 122 5.83 -16.36 7.84
C GLY A 122 7.11 -16.11 8.64
N LYS A 123 7.05 -15.29 9.70
CA LYS A 123 8.20 -15.09 10.60
C LYS A 123 8.50 -16.35 11.40
N SER A 124 9.78 -16.50 11.84
CA SER A 124 10.19 -17.63 12.67
C SER A 124 9.50 -17.65 14.03
N GLU A 125 9.36 -18.84 14.63
CA GLU A 125 8.80 -19.00 15.99
C GLU A 125 9.56 -18.19 17.04
N ASP A 126 10.91 -18.11 16.93
CA ASP A 126 11.74 -17.30 17.82
C ASP A 126 11.40 -15.80 17.71
N TYR A 127 11.17 -15.29 16.49
CA TYR A 127 10.73 -13.92 16.29
C TYR A 127 9.36 -13.68 16.93
N ILE A 128 8.40 -14.56 16.69
CA ILE A 128 7.04 -14.50 17.26
C ILE A 128 7.09 -14.52 18.79
N ALA A 129 7.92 -15.40 19.36
CA ALA A 129 8.13 -15.51 20.81
C ALA A 129 8.80 -14.27 21.41
N SER A 130 9.58 -13.52 20.63
CA SER A 130 10.25 -12.28 21.07
C SER A 130 9.29 -11.10 21.24
N ILE A 131 8.08 -11.15 20.67
CA ILE A 131 7.07 -10.10 20.79
C ILE A 131 6.45 -10.13 22.19
N LYS A 132 6.83 -9.20 23.05
CA LYS A 132 6.43 -9.13 24.48
C LYS A 132 5.56 -7.92 24.82
N GLU A 133 5.63 -6.85 24.03
CA GLU A 133 4.98 -5.58 24.34
C GLU A 133 4.05 -5.13 23.20
N PRO A 134 2.95 -4.43 23.50
CA PRO A 134 2.10 -3.81 22.49
C PRO A 134 2.87 -2.70 21.77
N LYS A 135 2.50 -2.45 20.51
CA LYS A 135 3.13 -1.43 19.68
C LYS A 135 2.14 -0.33 19.33
N THR A 136 2.48 0.91 19.67
CA THR A 136 1.73 2.09 19.25
C THR A 136 2.38 2.69 18.02
N GLU A 137 1.63 2.79 16.92
CA GLU A 137 2.14 3.26 15.64
C GLU A 137 1.04 3.90 14.79
N LEU A 138 1.47 4.63 13.76
CA LEU A 138 0.58 5.12 12.73
C LEU A 138 0.01 3.94 11.92
N ALA A 139 -1.29 3.88 11.80
CA ALA A 139 -2.02 2.91 11.00
C ALA A 139 -3.02 3.63 10.08
N PHE A 140 -3.55 2.91 9.09
CA PHE A 140 -4.48 3.45 8.12
C PHE A 140 -5.64 2.47 7.86
N ASP A 141 -6.87 2.96 7.95
CA ASP A 141 -8.06 2.21 7.54
C ASP A 141 -8.48 2.70 6.15
N ALA A 142 -8.19 1.89 5.14
CA ALA A 142 -8.45 2.23 3.74
C ALA A 142 -9.89 1.90 3.35
N ILE A 143 -10.56 2.85 2.71
CA ILE A 143 -11.86 2.65 2.05
C ILE A 143 -11.71 2.44 0.54
N GLY A 144 -10.59 2.87 -0.03
CA GLY A 144 -10.24 2.67 -1.44
C GLY A 144 -8.73 2.62 -1.65
N VAL A 145 -8.31 1.82 -2.63
CA VAL A 145 -6.91 1.60 -3.01
C VAL A 145 -6.79 1.57 -4.52
N THR A 146 -5.80 2.27 -5.07
CA THR A 146 -5.37 2.13 -6.47
C THR A 146 -3.94 1.60 -6.48
N ILE A 147 -3.69 0.51 -7.22
CA ILE A 147 -2.35 -0.08 -7.44
C ILE A 147 -1.85 0.34 -8.83
N LYS A 148 -0.59 0.76 -8.92
CA LYS A 148 0.08 1.19 -10.16
C LYS A 148 1.12 0.20 -10.64
#